data_66cf6bd22369c77dc7a8f1ea5b3de952
#
_entry.id   66cf6bd22369c77dc7a8f1ea5b3de952
#
_cell.length_a   1.000
_cell.length_b   1.000
_cell.length_c   1.000
_cell.angle_alpha   90.00
_cell.angle_beta   90.00
_cell.angle_gamma   90.00
#
_symmetry.space_group_name_H-M   'P 1'
#
loop_
_entity.id
_entity.type
_entity.pdbx_description
1 polymer ?
#
loop_
_entity_poly.entity_id
_entity_poly.type
_entity_poly.pdbx_seq_one_letter_code
_entity_poly.pdbx_strand_id
1 'polypeptide(L)'
;MPVKSTARKKLSRATRRDLDTRIEFMEGIVRRDPDYVDALQLLGDDYTQRGRFPEGLQVDERLASLEPKNSLVFYNLACSYSLTRQFDRAVAALEKALRLGYRDFAWLAKDPDLKKLRAQPAYRSLKEKIQRLKKKAG
;
A
#
# COMPACT_ATOMS: atom_id res chain seq x y z
N MET A 1 3.06 12.40 4.05
CA MET A 1 2.10 11.76 3.18
C MET A 1 1.49 10.52 3.82
N PRO A 2 0.20 10.38 3.74
CA PRO A 2 -0.44 9.24 4.36
C PRO A 2 -0.09 7.93 3.68
N VAL A 3 0.13 6.92 4.48
CA VAL A 3 0.19 5.58 3.97
C VAL A 3 -1.22 5.13 3.65
N LYS A 4 -1.30 4.07 2.87
CA LYS A 4 -2.54 3.48 2.48
C LYS A 4 -3.23 2.91 3.70
N SER A 5 -4.45 3.31 3.93
CA SER A 5 -5.30 2.75 4.94
C SER A 5 -4.79 2.77 6.37
N THR A 6 -5.69 2.85 7.26
CA THR A 6 -5.57 2.68 8.69
C THR A 6 -6.33 1.43 9.08
N ALA A 7 -6.64 1.27 10.35
CA ALA A 7 -7.48 0.17 10.80
C ALA A 7 -8.79 0.17 10.03
N ARG A 8 -9.14 -0.98 9.46
CA ARG A 8 -10.38 -1.10 8.70
C ARG A 8 -11.55 -1.25 9.64
N LYS A 9 -12.40 -0.28 9.62
CA LYS A 9 -13.67 -0.34 10.32
C LYS A 9 -14.75 -0.76 9.35
N LYS A 10 -15.80 -1.37 9.89
CA LYS A 10 -16.98 -1.64 9.11
C LYS A 10 -17.58 -0.30 8.65
N LEU A 11 -17.71 -0.13 7.35
CA LEU A 11 -18.21 1.11 6.78
C LEU A 11 -19.75 1.18 6.88
N SER A 12 -20.26 2.38 7.14
CA SER A 12 -21.69 2.61 7.04
C SER A 12 -22.14 2.51 5.58
N ARG A 13 -23.45 2.31 5.40
CA ARG A 13 -24.04 2.26 4.05
C ARG A 13 -23.78 3.55 3.29
N ALA A 14 -23.93 4.69 3.97
CA ALA A 14 -23.68 6.00 3.34
C ALA A 14 -22.21 6.14 2.90
N THR A 15 -21.27 5.76 3.77
CA THR A 15 -19.85 5.86 3.45
C THR A 15 -19.48 4.95 2.28
N ARG A 16 -20.03 3.73 2.24
CA ARG A 16 -19.80 2.82 1.10
C ARG A 16 -20.30 3.42 -0.20
N ARG A 17 -21.49 4.04 -0.18
CA ARG A 17 -22.05 4.70 -1.36
C ARG A 17 -21.17 5.84 -1.84
N ASP A 18 -20.69 6.66 -0.90
CA ASP A 18 -19.82 7.77 -1.24
C ASP A 18 -18.50 7.29 -1.86
N LEU A 19 -17.92 6.24 -1.29
CA LEU A 19 -16.71 5.63 -1.85
C LEU A 19 -16.97 5.08 -3.26
N ASP A 20 -18.08 4.36 -3.45
CA ASP A 20 -18.41 3.79 -4.75
C ASP A 20 -18.61 4.87 -5.80
N THR A 21 -19.26 5.97 -5.44
CA THR A 21 -19.45 7.13 -6.34
C THR A 21 -18.10 7.75 -6.70
N ARG A 22 -17.24 7.95 -5.72
CA ARG A 22 -15.92 8.54 -5.96
C ARG A 22 -15.03 7.62 -6.79
N ILE A 23 -15.07 6.31 -6.52
CA ILE A 23 -14.35 5.32 -7.32
C ILE A 23 -14.77 5.38 -8.78
N GLU A 24 -16.07 5.39 -9.04
CA GLU A 24 -16.60 5.45 -10.40
C GLU A 24 -16.12 6.72 -11.12
N PHE A 25 -16.16 7.85 -10.43
CA PHE A 25 -15.68 9.11 -10.99
C PHE A 25 -14.19 9.05 -11.31
N MET A 26 -13.39 8.56 -10.36
CA MET A 26 -11.94 8.47 -10.54
C MET A 26 -11.56 7.45 -11.62
N GLU A 27 -12.30 6.35 -11.73
CA GLU A 27 -12.10 5.39 -12.82
C GLU A 27 -12.27 6.06 -14.18
N GLY A 28 -13.24 6.97 -14.29
CA GLY A 28 -13.45 7.75 -15.52
C GLY A 28 -12.26 8.64 -15.85
N ILE A 29 -11.68 9.28 -14.83
CA ILE A 29 -10.49 10.12 -15.03
C ILE A 29 -9.30 9.27 -15.48
N VAL A 30 -9.06 8.15 -14.84
CA VAL A 30 -7.93 7.26 -15.14
C VAL A 30 -8.08 6.62 -16.52
N ARG A 31 -9.29 6.33 -16.97
CA ARG A 31 -9.50 5.84 -18.34
C ARG A 31 -9.05 6.85 -19.39
N ARG A 32 -9.24 8.14 -19.11
CA ARG A 32 -8.85 9.21 -20.05
C ARG A 32 -7.37 9.53 -19.95
N ASP A 33 -6.81 9.41 -18.76
CA ASP A 33 -5.40 9.71 -18.49
C ASP A 33 -4.81 8.63 -17.60
N PRO A 34 -4.39 7.48 -18.18
CA PRO A 34 -3.92 6.33 -17.41
C PRO A 34 -2.66 6.57 -16.59
N ASP A 35 -1.92 7.64 -16.87
CA ASP A 35 -0.67 7.95 -16.17
C ASP A 35 -0.82 9.11 -15.19
N TYR A 36 -2.04 9.53 -14.90
CA TYR A 36 -2.28 10.62 -13.97
C TYR A 36 -2.05 10.13 -12.54
N VAL A 37 -0.85 10.42 -12.02
CA VAL A 37 -0.38 9.88 -10.73
C VAL A 37 -1.32 10.26 -9.58
N ASP A 38 -1.72 11.52 -9.47
CA ASP A 38 -2.58 11.96 -8.36
C ASP A 38 -3.92 11.22 -8.35
N ALA A 39 -4.50 11.03 -9.53
CA ALA A 39 -5.76 10.29 -9.65
C ALA A 39 -5.58 8.82 -9.29
N LEU A 40 -4.48 8.21 -9.73
CA LEU A 40 -4.17 6.83 -9.39
C LEU A 40 -3.99 6.65 -7.88
N GLN A 41 -3.32 7.58 -7.22
CA GLN A 41 -3.13 7.51 -5.77
C GLN A 41 -4.47 7.55 -5.03
N LEU A 42 -5.34 8.47 -5.40
CA LEU A 42 -6.67 8.57 -4.78
C LEU A 42 -7.51 7.31 -5.04
N LEU A 43 -7.48 6.84 -6.28
CA LEU A 43 -8.24 5.65 -6.66
C LEU A 43 -7.75 4.40 -5.91
N GLY A 44 -6.43 4.24 -5.77
CA GLY A 44 -5.85 3.14 -5.03
C GLY A 44 -6.28 3.13 -3.57
N ASP A 45 -6.24 4.30 -2.92
CA ASP A 45 -6.69 4.43 -1.53
C ASP A 45 -8.17 4.10 -1.39
N ASP A 46 -9.00 4.58 -2.32
CA ASP A 46 -10.43 4.33 -2.29
C ASP A 46 -10.76 2.85 -2.47
N TYR A 47 -10.09 2.18 -3.41
CA TYR A 47 -10.26 0.74 -3.59
C TYR A 47 -9.93 -0.01 -2.30
N THR A 48 -8.82 0.36 -1.66
CA THR A 48 -8.38 -0.30 -0.44
C THR A 48 -9.37 -0.08 0.70
N GLN A 49 -9.85 1.15 0.89
CA GLN A 49 -10.86 1.45 1.89
C GLN A 49 -12.16 0.70 1.64
N ARG A 50 -12.52 0.53 0.39
CA ARG A 50 -13.74 -0.18 0.01
C ARG A 50 -13.59 -1.69 0.10
N GLY A 51 -12.38 -2.20 0.33
CA GLY A 51 -12.11 -3.64 0.38
C GLY A 51 -11.88 -4.27 -0.98
N ARG A 52 -11.71 -3.47 -2.02
CA ARG A 52 -11.46 -3.96 -3.38
C ARG A 52 -9.95 -4.08 -3.59
N PHE A 53 -9.36 -5.06 -2.91
CA PHE A 53 -7.91 -5.22 -2.85
C PHE A 53 -7.26 -5.58 -4.19
N PRO A 54 -7.82 -6.47 -5.02
CA PRO A 54 -7.22 -6.74 -6.33
C PRO A 54 -7.12 -5.51 -7.22
N GLU A 55 -8.15 -4.68 -7.24
CA GLU A 55 -8.13 -3.45 -8.03
C GLU A 55 -7.13 -2.45 -7.45
N GLY A 56 -7.05 -2.35 -6.13
CA GLY A 56 -6.05 -1.51 -5.47
C GLY A 56 -4.63 -1.94 -5.82
N LEU A 57 -4.39 -3.25 -5.89
CA LEU A 57 -3.10 -3.78 -6.27
C LEU A 57 -2.73 -3.37 -7.71
N GLN A 58 -3.67 -3.48 -8.66
CA GLN A 58 -3.42 -3.07 -10.04
C GLN A 58 -2.98 -1.61 -10.12
N VAL A 59 -3.66 -0.74 -9.38
CA VAL A 59 -3.32 0.68 -9.33
C VAL A 59 -1.92 0.88 -8.74
N ASP A 60 -1.61 0.20 -7.65
CA ASP A 60 -0.30 0.34 -7.00
C ASP A 60 0.82 -0.19 -7.89
N GLU A 61 0.59 -1.26 -8.65
CA GLU A 61 1.57 -1.75 -9.63
C GLU A 61 1.82 -0.71 -10.73
N ARG A 62 0.76 -0.04 -11.19
CA ARG A 62 0.91 1.04 -12.16
C ARG A 62 1.71 2.20 -11.58
N LEU A 63 1.39 2.61 -10.36
CA LEU A 63 2.15 3.67 -9.68
C LEU A 63 3.62 3.32 -9.53
N ALA A 64 3.93 2.07 -9.20
CA ALA A 64 5.32 1.63 -9.07
C ALA A 64 6.09 1.75 -10.38
N SER A 65 5.42 1.51 -11.51
CA SER A 65 6.06 1.67 -12.82
C SER A 65 6.24 3.15 -13.20
N LEU A 66 5.34 4.02 -12.76
CA LEU A 66 5.41 5.46 -13.03
C LEU A 66 6.36 6.20 -12.09
N GLU A 67 6.49 5.71 -10.87
CA GLU A 67 7.26 6.34 -9.80
C GLU A 67 8.27 5.35 -9.20
N PRO A 68 9.26 4.88 -9.98
CA PRO A 68 10.12 3.77 -9.56
C PRO A 68 11.07 4.10 -8.41
N LYS A 69 11.17 5.36 -8.00
CA LYS A 69 12.05 5.79 -6.91
C LYS A 69 11.28 6.31 -5.70
N ASN A 70 9.98 6.15 -5.68
CA ASN A 70 9.13 6.66 -4.61
C ASN A 70 8.93 5.59 -3.53
N SER A 71 9.56 5.79 -2.37
CA SER A 71 9.51 4.81 -1.28
C SER A 71 8.09 4.53 -0.79
N LEU A 72 7.23 5.55 -0.74
CA LEU A 72 5.84 5.37 -0.30
C LEU A 72 5.02 4.55 -1.27
N VAL A 73 5.28 4.71 -2.57
CA VAL A 73 4.60 3.90 -3.58
C VAL A 73 4.92 2.42 -3.37
N PHE A 74 6.17 2.08 -3.10
CA PHE A 74 6.56 0.69 -2.85
C PHE A 74 6.07 0.18 -1.50
N TYR A 75 5.99 1.04 -0.50
CA TYR A 75 5.36 0.67 0.76
C TYR A 75 3.88 0.33 0.55
N ASN A 76 3.14 1.16 -0.18
CA ASN A 76 1.73 0.91 -0.48
C ASN A 76 1.56 -0.36 -1.32
N LEU A 77 2.46 -0.59 -2.28
CA LEU A 77 2.44 -1.81 -3.08
C LEU A 77 2.62 -3.06 -2.19
N ALA A 78 3.53 -2.98 -1.22
CA ALA A 78 3.72 -4.08 -0.26
C ALA A 78 2.44 -4.35 0.53
N CYS A 79 1.74 -3.30 0.96
CA CYS A 79 0.46 -3.45 1.65
C CYS A 79 -0.57 -4.16 0.77
N SER A 80 -0.65 -3.79 -0.51
CA SER A 80 -1.59 -4.41 -1.44
C SER A 80 -1.24 -5.88 -1.72
N TYR A 81 0.04 -6.20 -1.83
CA TYR A 81 0.45 -7.60 -1.93
C TYR A 81 0.09 -8.39 -0.67
N SER A 82 0.29 -7.80 0.50
CA SER A 82 -0.07 -8.44 1.77
C SER A 82 -1.57 -8.72 1.84
N LEU A 83 -2.39 -7.74 1.47
CA LEU A 83 -3.85 -7.86 1.51
C LEU A 83 -4.38 -8.89 0.51
N THR A 84 -3.65 -9.13 -0.57
CA THR A 84 -4.00 -10.15 -1.57
C THR A 84 -3.25 -11.47 -1.31
N ARG A 85 -2.58 -11.59 -0.17
CA ARG A 85 -1.87 -12.80 0.29
C ARG A 85 -0.72 -13.22 -0.61
N GLN A 86 -0.09 -12.28 -1.25
CA GLN A 86 1.11 -12.51 -2.06
C GLN A 86 2.33 -12.09 -1.23
N PHE A 87 2.65 -12.90 -0.23
CA PHE A 87 3.59 -12.50 0.83
C PHE A 87 5.04 -12.36 0.35
N ASP A 88 5.49 -13.22 -0.57
CA ASP A 88 6.85 -13.09 -1.09
C ASP A 88 7.03 -11.79 -1.86
N ARG A 89 6.03 -11.41 -2.65
CA ARG A 89 6.04 -10.14 -3.38
C ARG A 89 5.93 -8.96 -2.42
N ALA A 90 5.15 -9.11 -1.36
CA ALA A 90 5.03 -8.08 -0.33
C ALA A 90 6.38 -7.82 0.33
N VAL A 91 7.12 -8.87 0.69
CA VAL A 91 8.45 -8.73 1.26
C VAL A 91 9.39 -8.01 0.29
N ALA A 92 9.39 -8.40 -0.98
CA ALA A 92 10.25 -7.78 -2.00
C ALA A 92 9.94 -6.30 -2.16
N ALA A 93 8.65 -5.93 -2.21
CA ALA A 93 8.24 -4.54 -2.33
C ALA A 93 8.63 -3.74 -1.09
N LEU A 94 8.48 -4.32 0.09
CA LEU A 94 8.83 -3.65 1.34
C LEU A 94 10.35 -3.46 1.46
N GLU A 95 11.14 -4.45 1.03
CA GLU A 95 12.59 -4.30 0.96
C GLU A 95 12.98 -3.14 0.04
N LYS A 96 12.31 -3.02 -1.10
CA LYS A 96 12.58 -1.90 -2.01
C LYS A 96 12.19 -0.57 -1.37
N ALA A 97 11.07 -0.50 -0.67
CA ALA A 97 10.68 0.71 0.04
C ALA A 97 11.76 1.14 1.04
N LEU A 98 12.31 0.18 1.77
CA LEU A 98 13.40 0.45 2.73
C LEU A 98 14.67 0.94 2.02
N ARG A 99 15.04 0.32 0.90
CA ARG A 99 16.19 0.78 0.10
C ARG A 99 16.00 2.19 -0.41
N LEU A 100 14.77 2.56 -0.73
CA LEU A 100 14.44 3.90 -1.22
C LEU A 100 14.27 4.93 -0.10
N GLY A 101 14.42 4.53 1.15
CA GLY A 101 14.45 5.47 2.26
C GLY A 101 13.24 5.48 3.18
N TYR A 102 12.32 4.52 3.05
CA TYR A 102 11.20 4.42 3.99
C TYR A 102 11.72 4.14 5.40
N ARG A 103 11.32 4.96 6.38
CA ARG A 103 11.85 4.88 7.75
C ARG A 103 10.78 4.98 8.84
N ASP A 104 9.51 4.96 8.49
CA ASP A 104 8.46 4.98 9.52
C ASP A 104 8.27 3.57 10.10
N PHE A 105 9.25 3.14 10.87
CA PHE A 105 9.26 1.82 11.47
C PHE A 105 8.14 1.63 12.49
N ALA A 106 7.78 2.69 13.19
CA ALA A 106 6.69 2.63 14.17
C ALA A 106 5.37 2.27 13.49
N TRP A 107 5.08 2.89 12.36
CA TRP A 107 3.87 2.58 11.59
C TRP A 107 3.94 1.18 10.99
N LEU A 108 5.07 0.82 10.40
CA LEU A 108 5.27 -0.48 9.79
C LEU A 108 4.98 -1.62 10.77
N ALA A 109 5.37 -1.44 12.03
CA ALA A 109 5.19 -2.46 13.07
C ALA A 109 3.73 -2.67 13.47
N LYS A 110 2.85 -1.72 13.19
CA LYS A 110 1.44 -1.79 13.61
C LYS A 110 0.43 -1.60 12.49
N ASP A 111 0.89 -1.39 11.24
CA ASP A 111 -0.01 -1.20 10.11
C ASP A 111 -0.91 -2.43 9.95
N PRO A 112 -2.25 -2.26 10.04
CA PRO A 112 -3.18 -3.39 9.90
C PRO A 112 -3.06 -4.12 8.57
N ASP A 113 -2.68 -3.41 7.50
CA ASP A 113 -2.57 -4.01 6.18
C ASP A 113 -1.41 -5.01 6.09
N LEU A 114 -0.42 -4.88 6.98
CA LEU A 114 0.74 -5.78 7.02
C LEU A 114 0.64 -6.85 8.11
N LYS A 115 -0.47 -6.91 8.83
CA LYS A 115 -0.61 -7.81 9.97
C LYS A 115 -0.35 -9.27 9.59
N LYS A 116 -0.95 -9.73 8.50
CA LYS A 116 -0.78 -11.13 8.06
C LYS A 116 0.64 -11.39 7.55
N LEU A 117 1.22 -10.40 6.89
CA LEU A 117 2.61 -10.50 6.43
C LEU A 117 3.57 -10.67 7.61
N ARG A 118 3.40 -9.86 8.67
CA ARG A 118 4.26 -9.94 9.84
C ARG A 118 4.24 -11.32 10.52
N ALA A 119 3.17 -12.09 10.32
CA ALA A 119 3.04 -13.43 10.86
C ALA A 119 3.68 -14.51 9.97
N GLN A 120 4.15 -14.15 8.79
CA GLN A 120 4.69 -15.12 7.83
C GLN A 120 6.18 -15.35 8.06
N PRO A 121 6.68 -16.59 7.85
CA PRO A 121 8.11 -16.87 7.95
C PRO A 121 8.97 -15.99 7.05
N ALA A 122 8.46 -15.65 5.86
CA ALA A 122 9.17 -14.79 4.90
C ALA A 122 9.49 -13.41 5.47
N TYR A 123 8.75 -12.94 6.47
CA TYR A 123 8.98 -11.64 7.08
C TYR A 123 10.21 -11.60 7.99
N ARG A 124 10.72 -12.76 8.41
CA ARG A 124 11.80 -12.84 9.43
C ARG A 124 13.07 -12.09 8.99
N SER A 125 13.52 -12.33 7.77
CA SER A 125 14.73 -11.66 7.27
C SER A 125 14.55 -10.16 7.15
N LEU A 126 13.34 -9.74 6.80
CA LEU A 126 12.98 -8.33 6.71
C LEU A 126 13.01 -7.68 8.09
N LYS A 127 12.50 -8.37 9.10
CA LYS A 127 12.53 -7.89 10.49
C LYS A 127 13.97 -7.63 10.95
N GLU A 128 14.88 -8.52 10.60
CA GLU A 128 16.31 -8.35 10.93
C GLU A 128 16.90 -7.12 10.24
N LYS A 129 16.57 -6.90 8.96
CA LYS A 129 17.00 -5.71 8.23
C LYS A 129 16.50 -4.43 8.88
N ILE A 130 15.25 -4.43 9.30
CA ILE A 130 14.63 -3.28 9.98
C ILE A 130 15.39 -2.98 11.28
N GLN A 131 15.71 -4.01 12.05
CA GLN A 131 16.45 -3.81 13.31
C GLN A 131 17.83 -3.20 13.04
N ARG A 132 18.52 -3.64 11.98
CA ARG A 132 19.81 -3.07 11.60
C ARG A 132 19.68 -1.60 11.21
N LEU A 133 18.63 -1.27 10.45
CA LEU A 133 18.40 0.11 10.03
C LEU A 133 18.05 1.01 11.21
N LYS A 134 17.31 0.51 12.19
CA LYS A 134 17.01 1.25 13.42
C LYS A 134 18.28 1.58 14.19
N LYS A 135 19.20 0.64 14.30
CA LYS A 135 20.46 0.84 15.01
C LYS A 135 21.30 1.92 14.35
N LYS A 136 21.34 1.94 13.00
CA LYS A 136 22.08 2.97 12.28
C LYS A 136 21.47 4.35 12.45
N ALA A 137 20.15 4.43 12.56
CA ALA A 137 19.43 5.70 12.70
C ALA A 137 19.46 6.22 14.12
N GLY A 138 19.62 5.33 15.09
CA GLY A 138 19.67 5.66 16.53
C GLY A 138 21.02 6.11 17.05
#